data_0accf188959ba5e9b16d1ac8aa4bae64
#
_entry.id   0accf188959ba5e9b16d1ac8aa4bae64
#
_cell.length_a   1.000
_cell.length_b   1.000
_cell.length_c   1.000
_cell.angle_alpha   90.00
_cell.angle_beta   90.00
_cell.angle_gamma   90.00
#
_symmetry.space_group_name_H-M   'P 1'
#
loop_
_entity.id
_entity.type
_entity.pdbx_description
1 polymer ?
#
loop_
_entity_poly.entity_id
_entity_poly.type
_entity_poly.pdbx_seq_one_letter_code
_entity_poly.pdbx_strand_id
1 'polypeptide(L)'
;GLLRHDVKDEDIDLAWVPGAFEIPLIASKMAKSGKYDAVICVGAVIRGSTSHYDYVCSEVSKGIAQVSLASSVPVMFGVLTTDTIEQAIERAGTKSGNKGFDCAMGAIEMVNLLREIRK
;
A
#
# COMPACT_ATOMS: atom_id res chain seq x y z
N GLY A 1 11.79 -5.25 -3.34
CA GLY A 1 11.48 -6.17 -2.24
C GLY A 1 10.89 -7.48 -2.70
N LEU A 2 9.84 -7.45 -3.50
CA LEU A 2 9.17 -8.69 -3.95
C LEU A 2 10.09 -9.56 -4.79
N LEU A 3 10.81 -8.98 -5.74
CA LEU A 3 11.71 -9.73 -6.63
C LEU A 3 12.83 -10.43 -5.87
N ARG A 4 13.34 -9.81 -4.80
CA ARG A 4 14.38 -10.40 -3.96
C ARG A 4 13.91 -11.63 -3.19
N HIS A 5 12.59 -11.79 -3.04
CA HIS A 5 11.98 -12.86 -2.25
C HIS A 5 11.19 -13.82 -3.13
N ASP A 6 11.69 -14.01 -4.35
CA ASP A 6 11.20 -15.01 -5.30
C ASP A 6 9.81 -14.77 -5.87
N VAL A 7 9.27 -13.56 -5.76
CA VAL A 7 8.08 -13.18 -6.50
C VAL A 7 8.51 -12.84 -7.92
N LYS A 8 7.97 -13.53 -8.90
CA LYS A 8 8.35 -13.34 -10.30
C LYS A 8 7.78 -12.03 -10.84
N ASP A 9 8.55 -11.36 -11.70
CA ASP A 9 8.12 -10.10 -12.32
C ASP A 9 6.76 -10.23 -13.03
N GLU A 10 6.54 -11.36 -13.68
CA GLU A 10 5.27 -11.65 -14.38
C GLU A 10 4.07 -11.79 -13.43
N ASP A 11 4.31 -12.00 -12.13
CA ASP A 11 3.28 -12.10 -11.10
C ASP A 11 3.03 -10.77 -10.40
N ILE A 12 3.64 -9.69 -10.86
CA ILE A 12 3.49 -8.36 -10.29
C ILE A 12 2.81 -7.46 -11.33
N ASP A 13 1.62 -6.98 -11.00
CA ASP A 13 0.90 -6.02 -11.84
C ASP A 13 0.94 -4.64 -11.18
N LEU A 14 1.10 -3.61 -11.98
CA LEU A 14 1.20 -2.24 -11.51
C LEU A 14 0.10 -1.39 -12.14
N ALA A 15 -0.66 -0.69 -11.30
CA ALA A 15 -1.68 0.26 -11.74
C ALA A 15 -1.34 1.65 -11.21
N TRP A 16 -1.42 2.67 -12.06
CA TRP A 16 -1.21 4.06 -11.70
C TRP A 16 -2.56 4.76 -11.55
N VAL A 17 -2.66 5.60 -10.51
CA VAL A 17 -3.87 6.40 -10.24
C VAL A 17 -3.52 7.88 -10.21
N PRO A 18 -4.51 8.77 -10.44
CA PRO A 18 -4.23 10.21 -10.49
C PRO A 18 -3.70 10.81 -9.19
N GLY A 19 -4.13 10.29 -8.04
CA GLY A 19 -3.71 10.78 -6.74
C GLY A 19 -4.00 9.78 -5.65
N ALA A 20 -3.54 10.07 -4.44
CA ALA A 20 -3.70 9.16 -3.31
C ALA A 20 -5.17 8.88 -2.99
N PHE A 21 -6.03 9.86 -3.18
CA PHE A 21 -7.46 9.72 -2.86
C PHE A 21 -8.14 8.64 -3.72
N GLU A 22 -7.61 8.34 -4.90
CA GLU A 22 -8.14 7.32 -5.81
C GLU A 22 -7.62 5.92 -5.56
N ILE A 23 -6.63 5.76 -4.67
CA ILE A 23 -6.03 4.46 -4.37
C ILE A 23 -7.07 3.46 -3.83
N PRO A 24 -7.94 3.80 -2.85
CA PRO A 24 -8.86 2.81 -2.30
C PRO A 24 -9.79 2.17 -3.32
N LEU A 25 -10.29 2.93 -4.29
CA LEU A 25 -11.17 2.38 -5.31
C LEU A 25 -10.47 1.32 -6.16
N ILE A 26 -9.27 1.64 -6.64
CA ILE A 26 -8.52 0.70 -7.49
C ILE A 26 -8.02 -0.49 -6.68
N ALA A 27 -7.58 -0.26 -5.44
CA ALA A 27 -7.21 -1.35 -4.54
C ALA A 27 -8.38 -2.30 -4.31
N SER A 28 -9.59 -1.76 -4.14
CA SER A 28 -10.79 -2.58 -3.99
C SER A 28 -11.04 -3.45 -5.22
N LYS A 29 -10.93 -2.87 -6.41
CA LYS A 29 -11.13 -3.62 -7.65
C LYS A 29 -10.10 -4.74 -7.81
N MET A 30 -8.83 -4.45 -7.53
CA MET A 30 -7.77 -5.45 -7.63
C MET A 30 -7.93 -6.55 -6.58
N ALA A 31 -8.19 -6.17 -5.33
CA ALA A 31 -8.35 -7.14 -4.24
C ALA A 31 -9.53 -8.09 -4.46
N LYS A 32 -10.61 -7.59 -5.03
CA LYS A 32 -11.83 -8.38 -5.27
C LYS A 32 -11.82 -9.15 -6.58
N SER A 33 -10.81 -8.95 -7.42
CA SER A 33 -10.74 -9.59 -8.74
C SER A 33 -10.50 -11.09 -8.70
N GLY A 34 -9.97 -11.61 -7.59
CA GLY A 34 -9.58 -13.01 -7.48
C GLY A 34 -8.24 -13.32 -8.13
N LYS A 35 -7.53 -12.32 -8.66
CA LYS A 35 -6.28 -12.51 -9.38
C LYS A 35 -5.04 -12.31 -8.51
N TYR A 36 -5.17 -11.70 -7.34
CA TYR A 36 -4.02 -11.30 -6.53
C TYR A 36 -4.10 -11.86 -5.12
N ASP A 37 -2.97 -12.29 -4.60
CA ASP A 37 -2.85 -12.75 -3.22
C ASP A 37 -2.67 -11.59 -2.23
N ALA A 38 -2.19 -10.46 -2.71
CA ALA A 38 -2.02 -9.24 -1.91
C ALA A 38 -2.03 -8.02 -2.82
N VAL A 39 -2.35 -6.87 -2.25
CA VAL A 39 -2.29 -5.57 -2.94
C VAL A 39 -1.42 -4.64 -2.09
N ILE A 40 -0.51 -3.93 -2.74
CA ILE A 40 0.36 -2.97 -2.06
C ILE A 40 0.03 -1.58 -2.60
N CYS A 41 -0.37 -0.69 -1.72
CA CYS A 41 -0.71 0.69 -2.06
C CYS A 41 0.47 1.60 -1.72
N VAL A 42 1.04 2.26 -2.72
CA VAL A 42 2.18 3.16 -2.52
C VAL A 42 1.87 4.55 -3.05
N GLY A 43 2.38 5.55 -2.38
CA GLY A 43 2.18 6.94 -2.75
C GLY A 43 2.68 7.86 -1.66
N ALA A 44 2.40 9.15 -1.80
CA ALA A 44 2.78 10.13 -0.79
C ALA A 44 1.70 11.20 -0.68
N VAL A 45 1.39 11.59 0.55
CA VAL A 45 0.56 12.75 0.85
C VAL A 45 1.41 13.66 1.72
N ILE A 46 1.73 14.83 1.21
CA ILE A 46 2.62 15.79 1.87
C ILE A 46 1.80 16.99 2.28
N ARG A 47 1.96 17.42 3.54
CA ARG A 47 1.21 18.56 4.07
C ARG A 47 1.51 19.82 3.29
N GLY A 48 0.45 20.47 2.82
CA GLY A 48 0.52 21.77 2.18
C GLY A 48 0.00 22.86 3.12
N SER A 49 -0.36 23.99 2.54
CA SER A 49 -0.87 25.14 3.28
C SER A 49 -2.37 25.08 3.59
N THR A 50 -3.06 24.00 3.19
CA THR A 50 -4.50 23.85 3.36
C THR A 50 -4.85 22.64 4.23
N SER A 51 -6.10 22.55 4.67
CA SER A 51 -6.62 21.42 5.41
C SER A 51 -6.84 20.16 4.55
N HIS A 52 -6.62 20.26 3.26
CA HIS A 52 -6.79 19.16 2.31
C HIS A 52 -5.96 17.92 2.70
N TYR A 53 -4.76 18.15 3.24
CA TYR A 53 -3.86 17.08 3.69
C TYR A 53 -4.54 16.14 4.70
N ASP A 54 -5.09 16.70 5.77
CA ASP A 54 -5.69 15.89 6.84
C ASP A 54 -6.88 15.09 6.32
N TYR A 55 -7.68 15.69 5.47
CA TYR A 55 -8.83 15.04 4.86
C TYR A 55 -8.40 13.86 3.99
N VAL A 56 -7.43 14.07 3.12
CA VAL A 56 -6.92 13.02 2.22
C VAL A 56 -6.31 11.87 3.02
N CYS A 57 -5.47 12.16 4.01
CA CYS A 57 -4.84 11.14 4.84
C CYS A 57 -5.89 10.27 5.55
N SER A 58 -6.90 10.91 6.14
CA SER A 58 -7.96 10.22 6.84
C SER A 58 -8.75 9.29 5.91
N GLU A 59 -9.18 9.80 4.76
CA GLU A 59 -10.00 9.03 3.84
C GLU A 59 -9.22 7.89 3.16
N VAL A 60 -7.96 8.13 2.79
CA VAL A 60 -7.10 7.10 2.19
C VAL A 60 -6.83 5.98 3.19
N SER A 61 -6.48 6.32 4.43
CA SER A 61 -6.21 5.32 5.48
C SER A 61 -7.42 4.45 5.75
N LYS A 62 -8.57 5.06 5.94
CA LYS A 62 -9.82 4.33 6.19
C LYS A 62 -10.21 3.47 5.01
N GLY A 63 -10.11 4.03 3.80
CA GLY A 63 -10.47 3.31 2.59
C GLY A 63 -9.63 2.06 2.38
N ILE A 64 -8.32 2.16 2.55
CA ILE A 64 -7.43 1.02 2.38
C ILE A 64 -7.71 -0.05 3.45
N ALA A 65 -7.91 0.36 4.69
CA ALA A 65 -8.26 -0.58 5.76
C ALA A 65 -9.57 -1.33 5.48
N GLN A 66 -10.57 -0.62 4.98
CA GLN A 66 -11.86 -1.23 4.63
C GLN A 66 -11.72 -2.24 3.48
N VAL A 67 -10.90 -1.94 2.49
CA VAL A 67 -10.66 -2.86 1.36
C VAL A 67 -10.06 -4.17 1.85
N SER A 68 -9.08 -4.08 2.74
CA SER A 68 -8.43 -5.26 3.30
C SER A 68 -9.42 -6.16 4.02
N LEU A 69 -10.25 -5.58 4.88
CA LEU A 69 -11.26 -6.34 5.63
C LEU A 69 -12.35 -6.91 4.73
N ALA A 70 -12.84 -6.11 3.78
CA ALA A 70 -13.96 -6.51 2.92
C ALA A 70 -13.55 -7.58 1.91
N SER A 71 -12.31 -7.55 1.42
CA SER A 71 -11.84 -8.49 0.40
C SER A 71 -11.20 -9.76 0.97
N SER A 72 -10.81 -9.74 2.24
CA SER A 72 -10.01 -10.79 2.89
C SER A 72 -8.66 -11.02 2.20
N VAL A 73 -8.20 -10.05 1.44
CA VAL A 73 -6.88 -10.04 0.80
C VAL A 73 -6.02 -9.01 1.52
N PRO A 74 -4.77 -9.35 1.88
CA PRO A 74 -3.89 -8.36 2.50
C PRO A 74 -3.71 -7.14 1.59
N VAL A 75 -4.02 -5.96 2.11
CA VAL A 75 -3.83 -4.70 1.41
C VAL A 75 -2.89 -3.85 2.25
N MET A 76 -1.67 -3.69 1.77
CA MET A 76 -0.60 -3.05 2.53
C MET A 76 -0.62 -1.53 2.35
N PHE A 77 -0.46 -0.82 3.45
CA PHE A 77 -0.50 0.64 3.48
C PHE A 77 0.91 1.21 3.37
N GLY A 78 1.32 1.53 2.14
CA GLY A 78 2.63 2.13 1.84
C GLY A 78 2.53 3.59 1.44
N VAL A 79 1.43 4.26 1.78
CA VAL A 79 1.24 5.67 1.48
C VAL A 79 1.92 6.49 2.56
N LEU A 80 2.93 7.28 2.18
CA LEU A 80 3.63 8.17 3.10
C LEU A 80 2.79 9.40 3.40
N THR A 81 2.63 9.72 4.69
CA THR A 81 1.90 10.88 5.14
C THR A 81 2.87 11.74 5.96
N THR A 82 3.40 12.80 5.38
CA THR A 82 4.47 13.58 5.97
C THR A 82 4.19 15.08 5.91
N ASP A 83 4.89 15.84 6.74
CA ASP A 83 4.77 17.29 6.74
C ASP A 83 5.63 17.94 5.66
N THR A 84 6.73 17.31 5.27
CA THR A 84 7.66 17.86 4.28
C THR A 84 8.06 16.84 3.23
N ILE A 85 8.57 17.35 2.11
CA ILE A 85 9.10 16.51 1.03
C ILE A 85 10.33 15.73 1.52
N GLU A 86 11.18 16.37 2.34
CA GLU A 86 12.37 15.74 2.91
C GLU A 86 11.99 14.50 3.73
N GLN A 87 10.96 14.60 4.55
CA GLN A 87 10.48 13.47 5.34
C GLN A 87 9.99 12.33 4.43
N ALA A 88 9.29 12.67 3.35
CA ALA A 88 8.82 11.68 2.40
C ALA A 88 10.00 10.93 1.75
N ILE A 89 11.03 11.66 1.33
CA ILE A 89 12.22 11.09 0.74
C ILE A 89 12.93 10.15 1.73
N GLU A 90 13.08 10.58 2.97
CA GLU A 90 13.73 9.77 4.01
C GLU A 90 13.01 8.44 4.23
N ARG A 91 11.69 8.47 4.33
CA ARG A 91 10.89 7.26 4.57
C ARG A 91 10.77 6.38 3.33
N ALA A 92 11.01 6.94 2.15
CA ALA A 92 11.01 6.19 0.90
C ALA A 92 12.32 5.43 0.67
N GLY A 93 13.36 5.65 1.46
CA GLY A 93 14.56 4.83 1.38
C GLY A 93 15.90 5.50 1.58
N THR A 94 15.95 6.78 1.99
CA THR A 94 17.24 7.46 2.14
C THR A 94 17.83 7.39 3.55
N LYS A 95 17.03 7.56 4.60
CA LYS A 95 17.52 7.60 5.98
C LYS A 95 16.76 6.70 6.93
N SER A 96 15.43 6.82 6.95
CA SER A 96 14.59 6.22 7.99
C SER A 96 13.95 4.90 7.56
N GLY A 97 14.46 4.29 6.51
CA GLY A 97 13.94 3.02 6.03
C GLY A 97 13.37 3.14 4.62
N ASN A 98 12.64 2.11 4.22
CA ASN A 98 12.03 2.03 2.90
C ASN A 98 10.62 1.49 3.07
N LYS A 99 9.63 2.37 3.02
CA LYS A 99 8.23 2.00 3.25
C LYS A 99 7.73 0.99 2.22
N GLY A 100 8.15 1.14 0.96
CA GLY A 100 7.78 0.19 -0.08
C GLY A 100 8.33 -1.20 0.18
N PHE A 101 9.59 -1.29 0.59
CA PHE A 101 10.21 -2.56 0.96
C PHE A 101 9.49 -3.20 2.14
N ASP A 102 9.19 -2.42 3.18
CA ASP A 102 8.48 -2.90 4.37
C ASP A 102 7.11 -3.47 3.99
N CYS A 103 6.39 -2.82 3.08
CA CYS A 103 5.11 -3.30 2.61
C CYS A 103 5.25 -4.61 1.82
N ALA A 104 6.31 -4.75 1.02
CA ALA A 104 6.56 -5.99 0.30
C ALA A 104 6.79 -7.15 1.26
N MET A 105 7.61 -6.94 2.30
CA MET A 105 7.86 -7.95 3.32
C MET A 105 6.58 -8.29 4.08
N GLY A 106 5.82 -7.27 4.47
CA GLY A 106 4.54 -7.46 5.15
C GLY A 106 3.53 -8.23 4.29
N ALA A 107 3.49 -7.96 2.99
CA ALA A 107 2.59 -8.67 2.08
C ALA A 107 2.92 -10.17 2.03
N ILE A 108 4.20 -10.51 1.89
CA ILE A 108 4.63 -11.91 1.88
C ILE A 108 4.28 -12.60 3.19
N GLU A 109 4.56 -11.95 4.31
CA GLU A 109 4.25 -12.47 5.64
C GLU A 109 2.76 -12.72 5.81
N MET A 110 1.92 -11.77 5.42
CA MET A 110 0.47 -11.89 5.55
C MET A 110 -0.13 -12.97 4.66
N VAL A 111 0.36 -13.09 3.43
CA VAL A 111 -0.09 -14.15 2.53
C VAL A 111 0.22 -15.52 3.12
N ASN A 112 1.42 -15.70 3.63
CA ASN A 112 1.83 -16.96 4.24
C ASN A 112 1.02 -17.27 5.50
N LEU A 113 0.77 -16.27 6.34
CA LEU A 113 -0.03 -16.41 7.55
C LEU A 113 -1.48 -16.84 7.21
N LEU A 114 -2.08 -16.23 6.21
CA LEU A 114 -3.43 -16.60 5.79
C LEU A 114 -3.49 -18.03 5.27
N ARG A 115 -2.48 -18.50 4.57
CA ARG A 115 -2.40 -19.89 4.12
C ARG A 115 -2.34 -20.85 5.31
N GLU A 116 -1.60 -20.50 6.35
CA GLU A 116 -1.54 -21.31 7.58
C GLU A 116 -2.89 -21.39 8.28
N ILE A 117 -3.61 -20.29 8.37
CA ILE A 117 -4.91 -20.21 9.01
C ILE A 117 -5.94 -21.08 8.27
N ARG A 118 -5.83 -21.17 6.93
CA ARG A 118 -6.76 -21.93 6.12
C ARG A 118 -6.57 -23.45 6.19
N LYS A 119 -5.42 -23.87 6.71
CA LYS A 119 -5.18 -25.28 6.94
C LYS A 119 -5.99 -25.75 8.14
#